data_34c2af6760052b23e80803631b971798
#
_entry.id   34c2af6760052b23e80803631b971798
#
_cell.length_a   1.000
_cell.length_b   1.000
_cell.length_c   1.000
_cell.angle_alpha   90.00
_cell.angle_beta   90.00
_cell.angle_gamma   90.00
#
_symmetry.space_group_name_H-M   'P 1'
#
loop_
_entity.id
_entity.type
_entity.pdbx_description
1 polymer ?
#
loop_
_entity_poly.entity_id
_entity_poly.type
_entity_poly.pdbx_seq_one_letter_code
_entity_poly.pdbx_strand_id
1 'polypeptide(L)'
;FVFRPRFSYGKTDNTNGQNSYTFSQDPGYTTDELFGTDDLTSLVSEEDIINTVLKNTLKKGDDLTVGGSVLVNRRLGKLGRNITFRGKYNYTNSSSEQFSTSETEYFQKTPEERMEILNRYITTPTKSYDYSARLTYSEPIFTGGFLQFSYNFQYKHSTTDNSTFDMGDNWTIGDGVNESNPGVLNNDLSKSAAYNYYNHQMDVTFRWIREKMRLNAGVSFQPQKSDLSYKKGDLDTTTVRNVFNFTPTFDFRYNFSKTSQLRLRYRGQASQPNMVDLLPISDNTDPLNIQNGNPGLKPTFTNELRAEYNFFNTEKQRGMFSFFRYQNIMNNISDRKVYDPETGGYVTTPENINGNWNLTGMVGTNIALRNKKYTINTFTRANYQNMVSYISEKDL
;
A
#
# COMPACT_ATOMS: atom_id res chain seq x y z
N PHE A 1 -8.71 -20.32 25.91
CA PHE A 1 -8.46 -18.88 26.06
C PHE A 1 -7.01 -18.58 25.68
N VAL A 2 -6.80 -17.58 24.84
CA VAL A 2 -5.46 -17.09 24.47
C VAL A 2 -5.51 -15.57 24.52
N PHE A 3 -4.58 -14.97 25.25
CA PHE A 3 -4.34 -13.54 25.27
C PHE A 3 -2.95 -13.25 24.69
N ARG A 4 -2.86 -12.30 23.77
CA ARG A 4 -1.60 -11.89 23.14
C ARG A 4 -1.48 -10.37 23.18
N PRO A 5 -0.76 -9.81 24.15
CA PRO A 5 -0.42 -8.40 24.15
C PRO A 5 0.60 -8.10 23.05
N ARG A 6 0.58 -6.86 22.57
CA ARG A 6 1.54 -6.33 21.62
C ARG A 6 2.01 -4.95 22.07
N PHE A 7 3.29 -4.75 22.03
CA PHE A 7 3.94 -3.46 22.23
C PHE A 7 5.02 -3.30 21.16
N SER A 8 5.09 -2.13 20.56
CA SER A 8 6.13 -1.78 19.61
C SER A 8 6.44 -0.31 19.76
N TYR A 9 7.71 0.02 19.85
CA TYR A 9 8.22 1.39 19.79
C TYR A 9 9.32 1.45 18.74
N GLY A 10 9.25 2.43 17.87
CA GLY A 10 10.24 2.66 16.81
C GLY A 10 10.63 4.13 16.73
N LYS A 11 11.86 4.36 16.30
CA LYS A 11 12.36 5.67 15.89
C LYS A 11 12.80 5.61 14.43
N THR A 12 12.56 6.68 13.71
CA THR A 12 13.02 6.85 12.33
C THR A 12 13.89 8.09 12.29
N ASP A 13 15.04 7.96 11.65
CA ASP A 13 15.91 9.06 11.27
C ASP A 13 16.42 8.75 9.87
N ASN A 14 15.97 9.52 8.90
CA ASN A 14 16.23 9.27 7.48
C ASN A 14 16.62 10.57 6.78
N THR A 15 17.77 10.57 6.14
CA THR A 15 18.24 11.67 5.30
C THR A 15 18.20 11.24 3.85
N ASN A 16 17.64 12.08 3.00
CA ASN A 16 17.57 11.88 1.56
C ASN A 16 18.02 13.15 0.83
N GLY A 17 18.98 13.01 -0.07
CA GLY A 17 19.39 14.03 -1.04
C GLY A 17 18.93 13.62 -2.43
N GLN A 18 18.39 14.55 -3.17
CA GLN A 18 17.99 14.38 -4.56
C GLN A 18 18.57 15.52 -5.38
N ASN A 19 19.19 15.18 -6.49
CA ASN A 19 19.58 16.09 -7.54
C ASN A 19 18.97 15.58 -8.85
N SER A 20 18.29 16.44 -9.61
CA SER A 20 17.66 16.05 -10.87
C SER A 20 17.68 17.18 -11.88
N TYR A 21 17.83 16.80 -13.14
CA TYR A 21 17.78 17.68 -14.30
C TYR A 21 16.66 17.19 -15.22
N THR A 22 15.87 18.11 -15.76
CA THR A 22 14.82 17.82 -16.74
C THR A 22 15.13 18.53 -18.03
N PHE A 23 15.08 17.79 -19.14
CA PHE A 23 15.40 18.29 -20.48
C PHE A 23 14.18 18.16 -21.40
N SER A 24 14.08 19.06 -22.38
CA SER A 24 13.05 19.02 -23.44
C SER A 24 13.26 17.85 -24.42
N GLN A 25 14.52 17.41 -24.56
CA GLN A 25 14.95 16.29 -25.42
C GLN A 25 16.17 15.60 -24.78
N ASP A 26 16.50 14.41 -25.26
CA ASP A 26 17.71 13.69 -24.82
C ASP A 26 18.96 14.54 -25.05
N PRO A 27 19.70 14.96 -24.02
CA PRO A 27 20.88 15.79 -24.17
C PRO A 27 22.09 15.05 -24.77
N GLY A 28 22.02 13.72 -24.90
CA GLY A 28 23.09 12.89 -25.46
C GLY A 28 24.28 12.66 -24.54
N TYR A 29 24.19 13.03 -23.27
CA TYR A 29 25.23 12.85 -22.25
C TYR A 29 24.84 11.77 -21.24
N THR A 30 25.82 11.12 -20.66
CA THR A 30 25.60 10.17 -19.56
C THR A 30 25.29 10.92 -18.25
N THR A 31 24.64 10.22 -17.32
CA THR A 31 24.36 10.77 -15.99
C THR A 31 25.63 11.25 -15.28
N ASP A 32 26.75 10.51 -15.39
CA ASP A 32 28.01 10.89 -14.75
C ASP A 32 28.61 12.17 -15.37
N GLU A 33 28.46 12.40 -16.65
CA GLU A 33 28.90 13.62 -17.31
C GLU A 33 28.06 14.81 -16.89
N LEU A 34 26.72 14.66 -16.85
CA LEU A 34 25.80 15.72 -16.46
C LEU A 34 25.96 16.15 -15.00
N PHE A 35 26.13 15.19 -14.07
CA PHE A 35 26.33 15.49 -12.64
C PHE A 35 27.81 15.75 -12.27
N GLY A 36 28.72 15.52 -13.18
CA GLY A 36 30.16 15.79 -13.00
C GLY A 36 30.58 17.20 -13.38
N THR A 37 29.69 17.99 -13.99
CA THR A 37 30.00 19.38 -14.38
C THR A 37 29.52 20.37 -13.32
N ASP A 38 30.31 21.42 -13.09
CA ASP A 38 29.93 22.56 -12.23
C ASP A 38 28.97 23.52 -12.96
N ASP A 39 28.92 23.48 -14.28
CA ASP A 39 28.07 24.31 -15.13
C ASP A 39 27.41 23.47 -16.22
N LEU A 40 26.12 23.16 -16.01
CA LEU A 40 25.32 22.35 -16.94
C LEU A 40 25.17 23.03 -18.30
N THR A 41 25.14 24.38 -18.35
CA THR A 41 24.99 25.14 -19.60
C THR A 41 26.23 25.04 -20.52
N SER A 42 27.35 24.57 -19.97
CA SER A 42 28.54 24.27 -20.75
C SER A 42 28.39 23.02 -21.63
N LEU A 43 27.50 22.09 -21.26
CA LEU A 43 27.23 20.82 -21.95
C LEU A 43 25.93 20.89 -22.75
N VAL A 44 24.88 21.49 -22.19
CA VAL A 44 23.52 21.48 -22.76
C VAL A 44 23.06 22.92 -22.94
N SER A 45 22.42 23.22 -24.08
CA SER A 45 21.86 24.58 -24.32
C SER A 45 20.78 24.90 -23.29
N GLU A 46 20.74 26.13 -22.78
CA GLU A 46 19.69 26.57 -21.84
C GLU A 46 18.28 26.34 -22.40
N GLU A 47 18.08 26.44 -23.72
CA GLU A 47 16.78 26.19 -24.36
C GLU A 47 16.31 24.73 -24.21
N ASP A 48 17.23 23.80 -24.03
CA ASP A 48 16.93 22.37 -23.84
C ASP A 48 16.83 21.98 -22.38
N ILE A 49 17.24 22.83 -21.45
CA ILE A 49 17.08 22.60 -20.01
C ILE A 49 15.71 23.15 -19.58
N ILE A 50 14.87 22.34 -18.96
CA ILE A 50 13.59 22.77 -18.41
C ILE A 50 13.77 23.23 -16.97
N ASN A 51 14.30 22.33 -16.13
CA ASN A 51 14.62 22.66 -14.74
C ASN A 51 15.81 21.88 -14.19
N THR A 52 16.39 22.42 -13.14
CA THR A 52 17.28 21.69 -12.23
C THR A 52 16.71 21.75 -10.82
N VAL A 53 16.82 20.65 -10.06
CA VAL A 53 16.30 20.56 -8.68
C VAL A 53 17.36 19.99 -7.78
N LEU A 54 17.69 20.72 -6.71
CA LEU A 54 18.48 20.25 -5.59
C LEU A 54 17.59 20.20 -4.35
N LYS A 55 17.32 18.99 -3.83
CA LYS A 55 16.43 18.81 -2.69
C LYS A 55 17.11 17.96 -1.61
N ASN A 56 17.11 18.47 -0.39
CA ASN A 56 17.56 17.72 0.78
C ASN A 56 16.42 17.59 1.78
N THR A 57 16.28 16.42 2.36
CA THR A 57 15.22 16.13 3.33
C THR A 57 15.80 15.32 4.48
N LEU A 58 15.52 15.77 5.70
CA LEU A 58 15.75 15.03 6.94
C LEU A 58 14.39 14.75 7.58
N LYS A 59 14.08 13.49 7.79
CA LYS A 59 12.85 13.04 8.44
C LYS A 59 13.16 12.32 9.74
N LYS A 60 12.63 12.82 10.85
CA LYS A 60 12.69 12.18 12.17
C LYS A 60 11.29 11.76 12.59
N GLY A 61 11.16 10.69 13.34
CA GLY A 61 9.87 10.26 13.82
C GLY A 61 9.94 9.25 14.95
N ASP A 62 8.85 9.22 15.70
CA ASP A 62 8.59 8.26 16.77
C ASP A 62 7.28 7.54 16.47
N ASP A 63 7.25 6.23 16.70
CA ASP A 63 6.06 5.39 16.56
C ASP A 63 5.87 4.53 17.80
N LEU A 64 4.74 4.67 18.47
CA LEU A 64 4.32 3.85 19.60
C LEU A 64 3.06 3.08 19.24
N THR A 65 3.12 1.76 19.25
CA THR A 65 1.95 0.90 19.09
C THR A 65 1.74 0.04 20.31
N VAL A 66 0.54 0.13 20.89
CA VAL A 66 0.09 -0.69 22.01
C VAL A 66 -1.20 -1.40 21.60
N GLY A 67 -1.28 -2.70 21.84
CA GLY A 67 -2.46 -3.44 21.47
C GLY A 67 -2.50 -4.85 22.03
N GLY A 68 -3.44 -5.61 21.52
CA GLY A 68 -3.55 -7.01 21.90
C GLY A 68 -4.71 -7.72 21.26
N SER A 69 -4.74 -9.03 21.44
CA SER A 69 -5.85 -9.86 21.00
C SER A 69 -6.24 -10.90 22.04
N VAL A 70 -7.52 -11.14 22.10
CA VAL A 70 -8.14 -12.18 22.92
C VAL A 70 -8.80 -13.20 22.01
N LEU A 71 -8.58 -14.48 22.25
CA LEU A 71 -9.25 -15.59 21.59
C LEU A 71 -9.88 -16.48 22.65
N VAL A 72 -11.19 -16.65 22.56
CA VAL A 72 -11.95 -17.60 23.36
C VAL A 72 -12.61 -18.60 22.42
N ASN A 73 -12.37 -19.88 22.64
CA ASN A 73 -13.05 -20.95 21.91
C ASN A 73 -13.76 -21.85 22.92
N ARG A 74 -15.03 -22.15 22.67
CA ARG A 74 -15.83 -23.05 23.49
C ARG A 74 -16.52 -24.08 22.61
N ARG A 75 -16.33 -25.34 22.96
CA ARG A 75 -17.07 -26.46 22.37
C ARG A 75 -18.48 -26.52 22.96
N LEU A 76 -19.47 -26.75 22.10
CA LEU A 76 -20.89 -26.77 22.45
C LEU A 76 -21.48 -28.18 22.19
N GLY A 77 -21.41 -29.05 23.18
CA GLY A 77 -22.06 -30.38 23.09
C GLY A 77 -21.53 -31.28 21.99
N LYS A 78 -22.18 -31.28 20.80
CA LYS A 78 -21.86 -32.15 19.66
C LYS A 78 -20.42 -31.99 19.14
N LEU A 79 -19.83 -33.06 18.63
CA LEU A 79 -18.50 -33.06 18.07
C LEU A 79 -18.41 -32.07 16.89
N GLY A 80 -17.51 -31.09 16.95
CA GLY A 80 -17.31 -30.07 15.92
C GLY A 80 -18.17 -28.82 16.07
N ARG A 81 -19.23 -28.82 16.92
CA ARG A 81 -19.98 -27.62 17.23
C ARG A 81 -19.15 -26.75 18.19
N ASN A 82 -18.89 -25.53 17.80
CA ASN A 82 -18.12 -24.60 18.60
C ASN A 82 -18.51 -23.15 18.33
N ILE A 83 -18.21 -22.32 19.33
CA ILE A 83 -18.29 -20.86 19.23
C ILE A 83 -16.91 -20.29 19.54
N THR A 84 -16.47 -19.36 18.70
CA THR A 84 -15.18 -18.70 18.86
C THR A 84 -15.39 -17.20 18.83
N PHE A 85 -14.90 -16.55 19.88
CA PHE A 85 -14.80 -15.11 19.96
C PHE A 85 -13.36 -14.69 19.79
N ARG A 86 -13.12 -13.66 18.95
CA ARG A 86 -11.83 -13.02 18.79
C ARG A 86 -12.00 -11.51 18.88
N GLY A 87 -11.39 -10.92 19.89
CA GLY A 87 -11.26 -9.47 20.06
C GLY A 87 -9.85 -9.02 19.70
N LYS A 88 -9.73 -7.86 19.09
CA LYS A 88 -8.46 -7.18 18.86
C LYS A 88 -8.60 -5.70 19.15
N TYR A 89 -7.55 -5.11 19.68
CA TYR A 89 -7.41 -3.68 19.90
C TYR A 89 -5.98 -3.27 19.57
N ASN A 90 -5.82 -2.15 18.86
CA ASN A 90 -4.53 -1.49 18.65
C ASN A 90 -4.73 0.01 18.82
N TYR A 91 -3.77 0.62 19.47
CA TYR A 91 -3.58 2.06 19.54
C TYR A 91 -2.21 2.38 18.98
N THR A 92 -2.15 3.35 18.10
CA THR A 92 -0.89 3.87 17.54
C THR A 92 -0.85 5.37 17.73
N ASN A 93 0.27 5.84 18.25
CA ASN A 93 0.60 7.26 18.35
C ASN A 93 1.96 7.44 17.68
N SER A 94 1.97 8.18 16.59
CA SER A 94 3.19 8.49 15.85
C SER A 94 3.34 9.98 15.65
N SER A 95 4.56 10.45 15.63
CA SER A 95 4.90 11.81 15.29
C SER A 95 6.04 11.79 14.30
N SER A 96 5.97 12.61 13.27
CA SER A 96 7.11 12.83 12.39
C SER A 96 7.36 14.31 12.18
N GLU A 97 8.63 14.65 12.09
CA GLU A 97 9.17 15.96 11.75
C GLU A 97 9.97 15.80 10.47
N GLN A 98 9.72 16.67 9.52
CA GLN A 98 10.46 16.68 8.25
C GLN A 98 11.03 18.09 8.04
N PHE A 99 12.32 18.12 7.82
CA PHE A 99 13.07 19.31 7.43
C PHE A 99 13.42 19.15 5.95
N SER A 100 13.09 20.13 5.13
CA SER A 100 13.29 20.06 3.68
C SER A 100 13.81 21.38 3.16
N THR A 101 14.87 21.33 2.36
CA THR A 101 15.34 22.41 1.51
C THR A 101 15.21 21.99 0.06
N SER A 102 14.69 22.87 -0.80
CA SER A 102 14.57 22.63 -2.23
C SER A 102 14.91 23.90 -2.97
N GLU A 103 15.86 23.80 -3.88
CA GLU A 103 16.22 24.84 -4.83
C GLU A 103 15.87 24.33 -6.22
N THR A 104 14.99 25.06 -6.92
CA THR A 104 14.58 24.72 -8.29
C THR A 104 14.89 25.91 -9.19
N GLU A 105 15.68 25.66 -10.24
CA GLU A 105 15.94 26.63 -11.29
C GLU A 105 15.15 26.25 -12.53
N TYR A 106 14.28 27.16 -13.00
CA TYR A 106 13.43 26.99 -14.18
C TYR A 106 14.01 27.79 -15.35
N PHE A 107 14.55 27.13 -16.34
CA PHE A 107 15.21 27.77 -17.49
C PHE A 107 14.22 28.34 -18.51
N GLN A 108 12.96 27.87 -18.48
CA GLN A 108 11.91 28.30 -19.40
C GLN A 108 11.06 29.48 -18.84
N LYS A 109 11.33 29.93 -17.60
CA LYS A 109 10.64 31.06 -16.96
C LYS A 109 11.40 32.38 -17.13
N THR A 110 10.72 33.48 -16.77
CA THR A 110 11.36 34.79 -16.74
C THR A 110 12.50 34.86 -15.69
N PRO A 111 13.50 35.73 -15.83
CA PRO A 111 14.61 35.82 -14.90
C PRO A 111 14.18 36.02 -13.43
N GLU A 112 13.06 36.72 -13.20
CA GLU A 112 12.51 37.00 -11.87
C GLU A 112 11.86 35.76 -11.26
N GLU A 113 11.36 34.82 -12.08
CA GLU A 113 10.69 33.58 -11.65
C GLU A 113 11.58 32.34 -11.81
N ARG A 114 12.83 32.55 -12.27
CA ARG A 114 13.76 31.47 -12.61
C ARG A 114 14.14 30.63 -11.39
N MET A 115 14.36 31.26 -10.23
CA MET A 115 14.80 30.56 -9.03
C MET A 115 13.69 30.46 -8.00
N GLU A 116 13.38 29.23 -7.57
CA GLU A 116 12.44 28.97 -6.48
C GLU A 116 13.16 28.25 -5.34
N ILE A 117 13.13 28.86 -4.15
CA ILE A 117 13.67 28.29 -2.92
C ILE A 117 12.51 27.95 -1.98
N LEU A 118 12.41 26.67 -1.61
CA LEU A 118 11.38 26.17 -0.71
C LEU A 118 12.02 25.47 0.49
N ASN A 119 12.19 26.24 1.56
CA ASN A 119 12.68 25.74 2.83
C ASN A 119 11.51 25.52 3.76
N ARG A 120 11.29 24.28 4.22
CA ARG A 120 10.10 23.90 4.98
C ARG A 120 10.41 23.00 6.16
N TYR A 121 9.71 23.27 7.25
CA TYR A 121 9.58 22.38 8.38
C TYR A 121 8.15 21.87 8.46
N ILE A 122 7.98 20.57 8.54
CA ILE A 122 6.66 19.92 8.52
C ILE A 122 6.55 19.00 9.72
N THR A 123 5.52 19.18 10.53
CA THR A 123 5.18 18.26 11.62
C THR A 123 3.93 17.46 11.28
N THR A 124 3.94 16.18 11.61
CA THR A 124 2.80 15.30 11.31
C THR A 124 2.51 14.33 12.48
N PRO A 125 1.90 14.82 13.57
CA PRO A 125 1.37 13.94 14.61
C PRO A 125 0.17 13.16 14.09
N THR A 126 0.15 11.86 14.35
CA THR A 126 -0.94 10.96 13.96
C THR A 126 -1.32 10.09 15.15
N LYS A 127 -2.60 10.03 15.47
CA LYS A 127 -3.15 9.14 16.48
C LYS A 127 -4.19 8.25 15.83
N SER A 128 -4.11 6.95 16.07
CA SER A 128 -5.11 6.03 15.57
C SER A 128 -5.42 4.92 16.58
N TYR A 129 -6.65 4.47 16.57
CA TYR A 129 -7.05 3.25 17.25
C TYR A 129 -7.97 2.43 16.39
N ASP A 130 -7.79 1.13 16.42
CA ASP A 130 -8.68 0.20 15.79
C ASP A 130 -9.06 -0.91 16.76
N TYR A 131 -10.32 -1.32 16.71
CA TYR A 131 -10.78 -2.49 17.42
C TYR A 131 -11.69 -3.34 16.55
N SER A 132 -11.61 -4.64 16.73
CA SER A 132 -12.49 -5.56 16.04
C SER A 132 -12.95 -6.67 16.99
N ALA A 133 -14.19 -7.09 16.80
CA ALA A 133 -14.80 -8.21 17.51
C ALA A 133 -15.40 -9.16 16.49
N ARG A 134 -14.90 -10.40 16.47
CA ARG A 134 -15.38 -11.46 15.58
C ARG A 134 -15.98 -12.60 16.39
N LEU A 135 -17.21 -12.94 16.09
CA LEU A 135 -17.89 -14.12 16.56
C LEU A 135 -18.02 -15.12 15.43
N THR A 136 -17.61 -16.36 15.66
CA THR A 136 -17.75 -17.46 14.68
C THR A 136 -18.48 -18.62 15.34
N TYR A 137 -19.55 -19.07 14.71
CA TYR A 137 -20.27 -20.28 15.07
C TYR A 137 -20.08 -21.36 14.02
N SER A 138 -19.79 -22.57 14.44
CA SER A 138 -19.64 -23.74 13.56
C SER A 138 -20.62 -24.81 13.95
N GLU A 139 -21.49 -25.19 12.99
CA GLU A 139 -22.49 -26.24 13.12
C GLU A 139 -22.08 -27.46 12.28
N PRO A 140 -21.95 -28.66 12.86
CA PRO A 140 -21.80 -29.89 12.12
C PRO A 140 -23.13 -30.27 11.45
N ILE A 141 -23.15 -30.42 10.13
CA ILE A 141 -24.34 -30.80 9.34
C ILE A 141 -24.38 -32.28 9.02
N PHE A 142 -23.21 -32.85 8.72
CA PHE A 142 -23.00 -34.29 8.51
C PHE A 142 -21.56 -34.67 8.86
N THR A 143 -21.21 -35.93 8.77
CA THR A 143 -19.87 -36.42 9.13
C THR A 143 -18.78 -35.71 8.30
N GLY A 144 -17.99 -34.86 8.96
CA GLY A 144 -16.93 -34.05 8.36
C GLY A 144 -17.43 -32.80 7.61
N GLY A 145 -18.75 -32.56 7.55
CA GLY A 145 -19.33 -31.36 6.95
C GLY A 145 -19.77 -30.34 8.01
N PHE A 146 -19.40 -29.09 7.83
CA PHE A 146 -19.69 -27.99 8.76
C PHE A 146 -20.17 -26.78 8.00
N LEU A 147 -21.14 -26.07 8.58
CA LEU A 147 -21.53 -24.75 8.16
C LEU A 147 -21.03 -23.75 9.22
N GLN A 148 -20.29 -22.74 8.77
CA GLN A 148 -19.74 -21.71 9.68
C GLN A 148 -20.37 -20.37 9.34
N PHE A 149 -20.83 -19.68 10.37
CA PHE A 149 -21.31 -18.31 10.33
C PHE A 149 -20.36 -17.45 11.13
N SER A 150 -19.89 -16.38 10.54
CA SER A 150 -19.05 -15.40 11.25
C SER A 150 -19.61 -14.02 11.09
N TYR A 151 -19.57 -13.25 12.15
CA TYR A 151 -19.79 -11.82 12.13
C TYR A 151 -18.57 -11.13 12.73
N ASN A 152 -18.03 -10.16 12.01
CA ASN A 152 -16.92 -9.32 12.45
C ASN A 152 -17.33 -7.85 12.35
N PHE A 153 -17.25 -7.16 13.45
CA PHE A 153 -17.32 -5.71 13.49
C PHE A 153 -15.93 -5.15 13.64
N GLN A 154 -15.59 -4.14 12.84
CA GLN A 154 -14.34 -3.39 12.96
C GLN A 154 -14.65 -1.90 12.94
N TYR A 155 -14.04 -1.18 13.86
CA TYR A 155 -14.01 0.27 13.87
C TYR A 155 -12.55 0.74 13.88
N LYS A 156 -12.26 1.72 13.05
CA LYS A 156 -10.96 2.41 13.02
C LYS A 156 -11.21 3.90 13.08
N HIS A 157 -10.45 4.57 13.92
CA HIS A 157 -10.37 6.03 13.97
C HIS A 157 -8.92 6.45 13.80
N SER A 158 -8.70 7.54 13.05
CA SER A 158 -7.38 8.12 12.86
C SER A 158 -7.50 9.62 12.74
N THR A 159 -6.65 10.35 13.45
CA THR A 159 -6.46 11.78 13.28
C THR A 159 -5.02 12.05 12.87
N THR A 160 -4.85 12.92 11.91
CA THR A 160 -3.54 13.37 11.43
C THR A 160 -3.60 14.89 11.28
N ASP A 161 -2.66 15.58 11.91
CA ASP A 161 -2.49 17.01 11.77
C ASP A 161 -1.13 17.25 11.12
N ASN A 162 -1.14 17.83 9.92
CA ASN A 162 0.08 18.21 9.21
C ASN A 162 0.19 19.72 9.25
N SER A 163 1.19 20.23 9.95
CA SER A 163 1.50 21.64 10.00
C SER A 163 2.78 21.91 9.22
N THR A 164 2.68 22.77 8.21
CA THR A 164 3.80 23.18 7.35
C THR A 164 4.20 24.60 7.71
N PHE A 165 5.49 24.79 7.97
CA PHE A 165 6.09 26.08 8.26
C PHE A 165 7.06 26.43 7.14
N ASP A 166 6.92 27.62 6.56
CA ASP A 166 7.90 28.18 5.64
C ASP A 166 9.05 28.77 6.44
N MET A 167 10.26 28.40 6.05
CA MET A 167 11.51 28.86 6.66
C MET A 167 12.14 29.94 5.75
N GLY A 168 13.01 30.75 6.29
CA GLY A 168 13.69 31.80 5.49
C GLY A 168 14.61 31.20 4.43
N ASP A 169 14.88 31.94 3.36
CA ASP A 169 15.67 31.47 2.19
C ASP A 169 17.08 30.99 2.56
N ASN A 170 17.68 31.61 3.58
CA ASN A 170 19.01 31.22 4.07
C ASN A 170 18.99 30.09 5.11
N TRP A 171 17.82 29.56 5.43
CA TRP A 171 17.70 28.45 6.40
C TRP A 171 18.25 27.17 5.85
N THR A 172 18.96 26.42 6.68
CA THR A 172 19.47 25.09 6.36
C THR A 172 18.91 24.04 7.31
N ILE A 173 18.90 22.79 6.91
CA ILE A 173 18.44 21.67 7.76
C ILE A 173 19.22 21.60 9.09
N GLY A 174 20.50 22.05 9.09
CA GLY A 174 21.34 22.08 10.28
C GLY A 174 20.94 23.11 11.31
N ASP A 175 20.25 24.20 10.92
CA ASP A 175 19.80 25.26 11.83
C ASP A 175 18.64 24.79 12.72
N GLY A 176 17.89 23.78 12.27
CA GLY A 176 16.71 23.28 12.97
C GLY A 176 15.61 24.35 13.11
N VAL A 177 14.68 24.10 14.02
CA VAL A 177 13.60 25.05 14.39
C VAL A 177 13.77 25.40 15.86
N ASN A 178 13.84 26.69 16.16
CA ASN A 178 14.07 27.22 17.50
C ASN A 178 13.47 28.65 17.65
N GLU A 179 13.61 29.28 18.83
CA GLU A 179 13.07 30.62 19.10
C GLU A 179 13.60 31.69 18.15
N SER A 180 14.84 31.57 17.66
CA SER A 180 15.45 32.50 16.70
C SER A 180 15.01 32.21 15.26
N ASN A 181 14.50 31.04 14.98
CA ASN A 181 14.09 30.58 13.66
C ASN A 181 12.83 29.72 13.75
N PRO A 182 11.69 30.30 14.17
CA PRO A 182 10.46 29.51 14.45
C PRO A 182 9.73 29.05 13.18
N GLY A 183 10.04 29.64 12.02
CA GLY A 183 9.27 29.49 10.78
C GLY A 183 7.93 30.25 10.82
N VAL A 184 7.32 30.37 9.66
CA VAL A 184 5.99 30.97 9.49
C VAL A 184 5.01 29.88 9.10
N LEU A 185 3.94 29.71 9.89
CA LEU A 185 2.91 28.70 9.58
C LEU A 185 2.25 29.02 8.25
N ASN A 186 2.33 28.09 7.32
CA ASN A 186 1.67 28.16 6.02
C ASN A 186 0.32 27.43 6.12
N ASN A 187 -0.75 28.21 6.25
CA ASN A 187 -2.10 27.68 6.41
C ASN A 187 -2.59 26.95 5.14
N ASP A 188 -2.18 27.41 3.95
CA ASP A 188 -2.63 26.83 2.68
C ASP A 188 -2.03 25.44 2.42
N LEU A 189 -0.86 25.17 3.00
CA LEU A 189 -0.19 23.88 2.91
C LEU A 189 -0.46 23.00 4.13
N SER A 190 -0.89 23.59 5.25
CA SER A 190 -1.23 22.85 6.46
C SER A 190 -2.57 22.16 6.30
N LYS A 191 -2.66 20.91 6.77
CA LYS A 191 -3.87 20.10 6.62
C LYS A 191 -4.12 19.24 7.84
N SER A 192 -5.40 19.05 8.18
CA SER A 192 -5.83 18.09 9.20
C SER A 192 -6.87 17.14 8.65
N ALA A 193 -6.83 15.91 9.11
CA ALA A 193 -7.77 14.88 8.70
C ALA A 193 -8.20 14.04 9.91
N ALA A 194 -9.50 13.84 10.05
CA ALA A 194 -10.09 12.89 10.99
C ALA A 194 -10.89 11.85 10.21
N TYR A 195 -10.52 10.60 10.35
CA TYR A 195 -11.09 9.48 9.61
C TYR A 195 -11.73 8.48 10.54
N ASN A 196 -12.99 8.11 10.26
CA ASN A 196 -13.70 7.01 10.90
C ASN A 196 -14.05 5.95 9.87
N TYR A 197 -13.85 4.71 10.22
CA TYR A 197 -14.18 3.56 9.38
C TYR A 197 -14.92 2.50 10.17
N TYR A 198 -16.07 2.12 9.65
CA TYR A 198 -16.93 1.08 10.19
C TYR A 198 -17.05 -0.04 9.17
N ASN A 199 -16.73 -1.25 9.56
CA ASN A 199 -16.85 -2.43 8.70
C ASN A 199 -17.63 -3.53 9.43
N HIS A 200 -18.72 -3.95 8.81
CA HIS A 200 -19.50 -5.10 9.21
C HIS A 200 -19.24 -6.21 8.21
N GLN A 201 -18.69 -7.32 8.64
CA GLN A 201 -18.40 -8.46 7.78
C GLN A 201 -19.18 -9.67 8.25
N MET A 202 -20.01 -10.20 7.37
CA MET A 202 -20.80 -11.41 7.59
C MET A 202 -20.30 -12.48 6.63
N ASP A 203 -19.80 -13.59 7.17
CA ASP A 203 -19.27 -14.69 6.39
C ASP A 203 -20.14 -15.93 6.56
N VAL A 204 -20.44 -16.59 5.45
CA VAL A 204 -21.03 -17.94 5.42
C VAL A 204 -20.05 -18.85 4.71
N THR A 205 -19.59 -19.88 5.39
CA THR A 205 -18.57 -20.79 4.88
C THR A 205 -19.01 -22.24 5.07
N PHE A 206 -19.08 -22.98 3.99
CA PHE A 206 -19.20 -24.42 3.99
C PHE A 206 -17.80 -25.03 4.07
N ARG A 207 -17.62 -25.95 5.01
CA ARG A 207 -16.37 -26.66 5.24
C ARG A 207 -16.60 -28.17 5.23
N TRP A 208 -15.86 -28.87 4.39
CA TRP A 208 -15.93 -30.32 4.31
C TRP A 208 -14.55 -30.95 4.47
N ILE A 209 -14.46 -31.86 5.46
CA ILE A 209 -13.22 -32.53 5.83
C ILE A 209 -13.42 -34.04 5.69
N ARG A 210 -12.60 -34.64 4.87
CA ARG A 210 -12.46 -36.09 4.70
C ARG A 210 -10.98 -36.45 4.92
N GLU A 211 -10.70 -37.73 5.01
CA GLU A 211 -9.34 -38.25 5.23
C GLU A 211 -8.32 -37.66 4.25
N LYS A 212 -8.65 -37.62 2.96
CA LYS A 212 -7.78 -37.12 1.90
C LYS A 212 -8.14 -35.73 1.38
N MET A 213 -9.30 -35.20 1.76
CA MET A 213 -9.85 -33.99 1.16
C MET A 213 -10.26 -32.97 2.22
N ARG A 214 -9.95 -31.71 1.95
CA ARG A 214 -10.50 -30.57 2.69
C ARG A 214 -10.98 -29.52 1.69
N LEU A 215 -12.25 -29.16 1.82
CA LEU A 215 -12.89 -28.11 1.05
C LEU A 215 -13.38 -27.01 2.01
N ASN A 216 -13.10 -25.76 1.70
CA ASN A 216 -13.77 -24.61 2.30
C ASN A 216 -14.27 -23.74 1.13
N ALA A 217 -15.55 -23.46 1.10
CA ALA A 217 -16.17 -22.56 0.12
C ALA A 217 -17.07 -21.59 0.87
N GLY A 218 -16.95 -20.32 0.60
CA GLY A 218 -17.68 -19.31 1.35
C GLY A 218 -17.86 -18.01 0.61
N VAL A 219 -18.72 -17.18 1.19
CA VAL A 219 -18.98 -15.83 0.73
C VAL A 219 -18.94 -14.88 1.92
N SER A 220 -18.47 -13.67 1.68
CA SER A 220 -18.42 -12.59 2.65
C SER A 220 -19.21 -11.40 2.13
N PHE A 221 -20.08 -10.87 2.95
CA PHE A 221 -20.85 -9.64 2.75
C PHE A 221 -20.28 -8.56 3.66
N GLN A 222 -19.88 -7.44 3.09
CA GLN A 222 -19.14 -6.41 3.83
C GLN A 222 -19.72 -5.01 3.58
N PRO A 223 -20.82 -4.61 4.27
CA PRO A 223 -21.22 -3.21 4.33
C PRO A 223 -20.19 -2.41 5.14
N GLN A 224 -19.74 -1.31 4.57
CA GLN A 224 -18.71 -0.44 5.10
C GLN A 224 -19.19 1.01 5.04
N LYS A 225 -18.85 1.78 6.06
CA LYS A 225 -19.02 3.22 6.09
C LYS A 225 -17.68 3.87 6.45
N SER A 226 -17.34 4.91 5.70
CA SER A 226 -16.16 5.76 5.95
C SER A 226 -16.61 7.20 6.06
N ASP A 227 -16.17 7.89 7.09
CA ASP A 227 -16.38 9.33 7.29
C ASP A 227 -14.99 9.98 7.34
N LEU A 228 -14.77 11.01 6.53
CA LEU A 228 -13.56 11.83 6.55
C LEU A 228 -13.95 13.28 6.77
N SER A 229 -13.44 13.90 7.83
CA SER A 229 -13.40 15.34 7.99
C SER A 229 -12.01 15.82 7.59
N TYR A 230 -11.93 16.80 6.70
CA TYR A 230 -10.67 17.29 6.15
C TYR A 230 -10.66 18.82 6.10
N LYS A 231 -9.54 19.41 6.54
CA LYS A 231 -9.28 20.83 6.49
C LYS A 231 -7.94 21.09 5.82
N LYS A 232 -7.90 22.08 4.92
CA LYS A 232 -6.67 22.59 4.29
C LYS A 232 -6.92 24.03 3.85
N GLY A 233 -6.17 24.98 4.39
CA GLY A 233 -6.45 26.41 4.17
C GLY A 233 -7.90 26.75 4.57
N ASP A 234 -8.61 27.42 3.68
CA ASP A 234 -10.02 27.77 3.84
C ASP A 234 -11.00 26.62 3.61
N LEU A 235 -10.52 25.50 3.09
CA LEU A 235 -11.35 24.33 2.86
C LEU A 235 -11.61 23.59 4.18
N ASP A 236 -12.90 23.46 4.56
CA ASP A 236 -13.38 22.59 5.64
C ASP A 236 -14.49 21.72 5.09
N THR A 237 -14.24 20.43 4.93
CA THR A 237 -15.18 19.52 4.27
C THR A 237 -15.29 18.19 4.99
N THR A 238 -16.46 17.57 4.87
CA THR A 238 -16.70 16.22 5.38
C THR A 238 -17.27 15.36 4.26
N THR A 239 -16.65 14.23 4.04
CA THR A 239 -17.08 13.24 3.03
C THR A 239 -17.46 11.94 3.70
N VAL A 240 -18.65 11.43 3.35
CA VAL A 240 -19.16 10.14 3.82
C VAL A 240 -19.29 9.19 2.65
N ARG A 241 -18.75 7.99 2.80
CA ARG A 241 -18.85 6.94 1.79
C ARG A 241 -19.41 5.66 2.37
N ASN A 242 -20.45 5.14 1.74
CA ASN A 242 -21.03 3.84 2.03
C ASN A 242 -20.70 2.88 0.87
N VAL A 243 -20.20 1.71 1.19
CA VAL A 243 -19.83 0.69 0.20
C VAL A 243 -20.30 -0.67 0.66
N PHE A 244 -20.75 -1.48 -0.27
CA PHE A 244 -21.08 -2.88 -0.03
C PHE A 244 -20.19 -3.76 -0.91
N ASN A 245 -19.39 -4.62 -0.27
CA ASN A 245 -18.53 -5.56 -0.95
C ASN A 245 -19.05 -6.98 -0.80
N PHE A 246 -18.94 -7.75 -1.88
CA PHE A 246 -19.20 -9.17 -1.92
C PHE A 246 -17.93 -9.89 -2.35
N THR A 247 -17.42 -10.79 -1.50
CA THR A 247 -16.14 -11.45 -1.76
C THR A 247 -16.27 -12.96 -1.59
N PRO A 248 -16.22 -13.73 -2.69
CA PRO A 248 -16.21 -15.19 -2.62
C PRO A 248 -14.83 -15.72 -2.24
N THR A 249 -14.81 -16.88 -1.59
CA THR A 249 -13.59 -17.59 -1.19
C THR A 249 -13.72 -19.07 -1.46
N PHE A 250 -12.62 -19.70 -1.88
CA PHE A 250 -12.55 -21.13 -2.12
C PHE A 250 -11.16 -21.63 -1.74
N ASP A 251 -11.06 -22.71 -0.95
CA ASP A 251 -9.80 -23.40 -0.61
C ASP A 251 -10.07 -24.91 -0.65
N PHE A 252 -9.47 -25.56 -1.62
CA PHE A 252 -9.56 -27.01 -1.82
C PHE A 252 -8.18 -27.62 -1.65
N ARG A 253 -8.09 -28.63 -0.82
CA ARG A 253 -6.87 -29.43 -0.61
C ARG A 253 -7.18 -30.90 -0.78
N TYR A 254 -6.34 -31.58 -1.56
CA TYR A 254 -6.41 -33.02 -1.74
C TYR A 254 -5.05 -33.66 -1.49
N ASN A 255 -5.02 -34.66 -0.61
CA ASN A 255 -3.83 -35.43 -0.27
C ASN A 255 -3.90 -36.74 -1.05
N PHE A 256 -3.11 -36.87 -2.10
CA PHE A 256 -2.98 -38.12 -2.85
C PHE A 256 -2.32 -39.20 -1.99
N SER A 257 -1.33 -38.79 -1.19
CA SER A 257 -0.63 -39.60 -0.20
C SER A 257 -0.21 -38.73 0.99
N LYS A 258 0.51 -39.29 1.97
CA LYS A 258 1.11 -38.53 3.08
C LYS A 258 2.14 -37.49 2.61
N THR A 259 2.70 -37.71 1.43
CA THR A 259 3.78 -36.89 0.88
C THR A 259 3.42 -36.28 -0.48
N SER A 260 2.17 -36.36 -0.91
CA SER A 260 1.69 -35.75 -2.16
C SER A 260 0.39 -35.03 -1.92
N GLN A 261 0.36 -33.73 -2.25
CA GLN A 261 -0.75 -32.84 -1.97
C GLN A 261 -0.95 -31.83 -3.10
N LEU A 262 -2.22 -31.63 -3.48
CA LEU A 262 -2.68 -30.52 -4.32
C LEU A 262 -3.49 -29.56 -3.46
N ARG A 263 -3.26 -28.27 -3.65
CA ARG A 263 -4.07 -27.21 -3.06
C ARG A 263 -4.45 -26.20 -4.12
N LEU A 264 -5.75 -25.92 -4.22
CA LEU A 264 -6.31 -24.85 -5.06
C LEU A 264 -6.95 -23.82 -4.14
N ARG A 265 -6.67 -22.54 -4.37
CA ARG A 265 -7.23 -21.45 -3.60
C ARG A 265 -7.68 -20.34 -4.54
N TYR A 266 -8.88 -19.85 -4.32
CA TYR A 266 -9.38 -18.62 -4.90
C TYR A 266 -9.78 -17.65 -3.78
N ARG A 267 -9.45 -16.37 -3.96
CA ARG A 267 -9.83 -15.30 -3.04
C ARG A 267 -10.17 -14.04 -3.82
N GLY A 268 -11.39 -13.53 -3.63
CA GLY A 268 -11.76 -12.18 -3.99
C GLY A 268 -11.46 -11.23 -2.84
N GLN A 269 -11.00 -10.02 -3.14
CA GLN A 269 -10.75 -8.98 -2.15
C GLN A 269 -11.06 -7.60 -2.73
N ALA A 270 -11.93 -6.84 -2.05
CA ALA A 270 -12.17 -5.45 -2.36
C ALA A 270 -11.29 -4.54 -1.50
N SER A 271 -10.79 -3.45 -2.09
CA SER A 271 -10.05 -2.39 -1.40
C SER A 271 -10.63 -1.04 -1.77
N GLN A 272 -10.84 -0.19 -0.77
CA GLN A 272 -11.34 1.17 -0.97
C GLN A 272 -10.22 2.09 -1.46
N PRO A 273 -10.52 3.12 -2.28
CA PRO A 273 -9.63 4.24 -2.53
C PRO A 273 -9.26 4.93 -1.22
N ASN A 274 -8.13 5.62 -1.20
CA ASN A 274 -7.81 6.53 -0.13
C ASN A 274 -8.88 7.65 -0.08
N MET A 275 -9.36 8.00 1.10
CA MET A 275 -10.43 8.98 1.24
C MET A 275 -10.00 10.40 0.82
N VAL A 276 -8.73 10.74 0.95
CA VAL A 276 -8.18 12.03 0.50
C VAL A 276 -8.24 12.13 -1.02
N ASP A 277 -7.96 11.04 -1.73
CA ASP A 277 -8.03 10.99 -3.20
C ASP A 277 -9.45 11.17 -3.75
N LEU A 278 -10.47 11.05 -2.90
CA LEU A 278 -11.88 11.28 -3.24
C LEU A 278 -12.32 12.75 -3.06
N LEU A 279 -11.49 13.58 -2.46
CA LEU A 279 -11.81 15.00 -2.29
C LEU A 279 -11.54 15.75 -3.61
N PRO A 280 -12.42 16.68 -4.03
CA PRO A 280 -12.19 17.50 -5.23
C PRO A 280 -11.21 18.65 -4.93
N ILE A 281 -10.00 18.31 -4.52
CA ILE A 281 -8.97 19.28 -4.12
C ILE A 281 -7.67 19.01 -4.88
N SER A 282 -6.84 20.05 -4.97
CA SER A 282 -5.46 19.96 -5.45
C SER A 282 -4.48 20.13 -4.28
N ASP A 283 -3.53 19.24 -4.18
CA ASP A 283 -2.38 19.38 -3.28
C ASP A 283 -1.18 19.85 -4.09
N ASN A 284 -0.82 21.11 -3.89
CA ASN A 284 0.29 21.81 -4.54
C ASN A 284 1.48 22.03 -3.59
N THR A 285 1.61 21.20 -2.57
CA THR A 285 2.74 21.25 -1.62
C THR A 285 4.08 21.05 -2.34
N ASP A 286 4.09 20.27 -3.40
CA ASP A 286 5.22 20.14 -4.32
C ASP A 286 4.78 20.71 -5.69
N PRO A 287 5.32 21.87 -6.11
CA PRO A 287 4.91 22.52 -7.37
C PRO A 287 5.20 21.70 -8.64
N LEU A 288 6.20 20.83 -8.58
CA LEU A 288 6.54 19.92 -9.68
C LEU A 288 5.71 18.65 -9.68
N ASN A 289 4.90 18.41 -8.68
CA ASN A 289 4.08 17.22 -8.57
C ASN A 289 2.75 17.53 -7.88
N ILE A 290 1.89 18.24 -8.58
CA ILE A 290 0.55 18.60 -8.10
C ILE A 290 -0.35 17.37 -8.08
N GLN A 291 -0.98 17.10 -6.93
CA GLN A 291 -1.87 15.96 -6.75
C GLN A 291 -3.33 16.41 -6.72
N ASN A 292 -4.13 15.96 -7.68
CA ASN A 292 -5.57 16.19 -7.70
C ASN A 292 -6.33 14.99 -7.12
N GLY A 293 -7.42 15.26 -6.44
CA GLY A 293 -8.35 14.21 -6.04
C GLY A 293 -9.39 13.91 -7.13
N ASN A 294 -10.02 12.73 -7.01
CA ASN A 294 -11.07 12.28 -7.92
C ASN A 294 -12.22 11.63 -7.16
N PRO A 295 -13.34 12.34 -6.95
CA PRO A 295 -14.54 11.81 -6.28
C PRO A 295 -15.18 10.60 -6.98
N GLY A 296 -14.89 10.42 -8.28
CA GLY A 296 -15.42 9.33 -9.11
C GLY A 296 -14.75 7.97 -8.90
N LEU A 297 -13.71 7.87 -8.07
CA LEU A 297 -12.99 6.61 -7.86
C LEU A 297 -13.87 5.51 -7.32
N LYS A 298 -13.75 4.33 -7.94
CA LYS A 298 -14.41 3.09 -7.54
C LYS A 298 -13.48 2.22 -6.71
N PRO A 299 -14.00 1.36 -5.83
CA PRO A 299 -13.19 0.34 -5.16
C PRO A 299 -12.49 -0.57 -6.16
N THR A 300 -11.27 -0.95 -5.84
CA THR A 300 -10.55 -2.00 -6.57
C THR A 300 -11.05 -3.37 -6.14
N PHE A 301 -11.07 -4.33 -7.06
CA PHE A 301 -11.37 -5.72 -6.73
C PHE A 301 -10.27 -6.63 -7.27
N THR A 302 -9.62 -7.33 -6.36
CA THR A 302 -8.54 -8.26 -6.69
C THR A 302 -9.06 -9.69 -6.69
N ASN A 303 -8.93 -10.38 -7.82
CA ASN A 303 -9.15 -11.83 -7.97
C ASN A 303 -7.80 -12.52 -7.88
N GLU A 304 -7.65 -13.46 -6.96
CA GLU A 304 -6.44 -14.26 -6.83
C GLU A 304 -6.75 -15.73 -6.90
N LEU A 305 -6.13 -16.43 -7.86
CA LEU A 305 -6.13 -17.88 -7.98
C LEU A 305 -4.73 -18.41 -7.68
N ARG A 306 -4.63 -19.39 -6.79
CA ARG A 306 -3.37 -20.10 -6.49
C ARG A 306 -3.57 -21.60 -6.65
N ALA A 307 -2.57 -22.25 -7.22
CA ALA A 307 -2.45 -23.70 -7.26
C ALA A 307 -1.06 -24.10 -6.73
N GLU A 308 -1.03 -25.03 -5.80
CA GLU A 308 0.18 -25.54 -5.18
C GLU A 308 0.15 -27.08 -5.29
N TYR A 309 1.21 -27.66 -5.80
CA TYR A 309 1.38 -29.12 -5.81
C TYR A 309 2.72 -29.47 -5.21
N ASN A 310 2.68 -30.32 -4.19
CA ASN A 310 3.86 -30.85 -3.53
C ASN A 310 3.85 -32.36 -3.65
N PHE A 311 4.99 -32.92 -4.01
CA PHE A 311 5.19 -34.34 -4.11
C PHE A 311 6.57 -34.70 -3.55
N PHE A 312 6.64 -35.76 -2.75
CA PHE A 312 7.89 -36.33 -2.31
C PHE A 312 7.80 -37.84 -2.22
N ASN A 313 8.72 -38.54 -2.85
CA ASN A 313 8.91 -39.97 -2.74
C ASN A 313 10.09 -40.30 -1.85
N THR A 314 9.83 -40.81 -0.65
CA THR A 314 10.86 -41.09 0.37
C THR A 314 11.83 -42.19 -0.03
N GLU A 315 11.36 -43.23 -0.72
CA GLU A 315 12.19 -44.37 -1.15
C GLU A 315 13.21 -43.96 -2.22
N LYS A 316 12.73 -43.18 -3.21
CA LYS A 316 13.54 -42.71 -4.33
C LYS A 316 14.24 -41.38 -4.03
N GLN A 317 13.95 -40.76 -2.87
CA GLN A 317 14.46 -39.43 -2.46
C GLN A 317 14.26 -38.40 -3.59
N ARG A 318 13.07 -38.36 -4.15
CA ARG A 318 12.70 -37.45 -5.24
C ARG A 318 11.50 -36.64 -4.84
N GLY A 319 11.58 -35.34 -5.07
CA GLY A 319 10.52 -34.43 -4.76
C GLY A 319 10.30 -33.37 -5.84
N MET A 320 9.11 -32.83 -5.87
CA MET A 320 8.73 -31.72 -6.72
C MET A 320 7.81 -30.80 -5.92
N PHE A 321 8.09 -29.52 -6.01
CA PHE A 321 7.22 -28.43 -5.58
C PHE A 321 6.83 -27.63 -6.81
N SER A 322 5.55 -27.35 -6.97
CA SER A 322 5.08 -26.40 -7.96
C SER A 322 4.09 -25.42 -7.37
N PHE A 323 4.21 -24.18 -7.78
CA PHE A 323 3.36 -23.08 -7.37
C PHE A 323 2.95 -22.29 -8.61
N PHE A 324 1.68 -21.94 -8.66
CA PHE A 324 1.10 -21.09 -9.68
C PHE A 324 0.21 -20.06 -9.00
N ARG A 325 0.34 -18.79 -9.39
CA ARG A 325 -0.50 -17.69 -8.92
C ARG A 325 -0.90 -16.83 -10.11
N TYR A 326 -2.18 -16.64 -10.25
CA TYR A 326 -2.76 -15.66 -11.15
C TYR A 326 -3.50 -14.61 -10.32
N GLN A 327 -3.23 -13.34 -10.60
CA GLN A 327 -3.89 -12.22 -9.94
C GLN A 327 -4.36 -11.23 -11.01
N ASN A 328 -5.63 -10.85 -10.95
CA ASN A 328 -6.23 -9.83 -11.78
C ASN A 328 -6.83 -8.74 -10.88
N ILE A 329 -6.59 -7.46 -11.23
CA ILE A 329 -7.07 -6.31 -10.48
C ILE A 329 -8.06 -5.55 -11.36
N MET A 330 -9.32 -5.57 -10.96
CA MET A 330 -10.39 -4.81 -11.59
C MET A 330 -10.50 -3.42 -10.93
N ASN A 331 -10.78 -2.40 -11.72
CA ASN A 331 -10.81 -0.99 -11.28
C ASN A 331 -9.53 -0.60 -10.52
N ASN A 332 -8.37 -1.04 -10.99
CA ASN A 332 -7.10 -0.62 -10.39
C ASN A 332 -7.01 0.90 -10.39
N ILE A 333 -6.53 1.48 -9.31
CA ILE A 333 -6.28 2.92 -9.24
C ILE A 333 -4.87 3.16 -9.76
N SER A 334 -4.76 3.98 -10.77
CA SER A 334 -3.50 4.38 -11.41
C SER A 334 -3.49 5.88 -11.59
N ASP A 335 -2.32 6.46 -11.47
CA ASP A 335 -2.13 7.89 -11.65
C ASP A 335 -2.13 8.23 -13.14
N ARG A 336 -3.03 9.15 -13.52
CA ARG A 336 -2.96 9.85 -14.80
C ARG A 336 -2.11 11.10 -14.58
N LYS A 337 -0.98 11.17 -15.28
CA LYS A 337 -0.06 12.30 -15.20
C LYS A 337 -0.20 13.17 -16.46
N VAL A 338 -0.36 14.45 -16.26
CA VAL A 338 -0.32 15.46 -17.32
C VAL A 338 0.94 16.27 -17.13
N TYR A 339 1.82 16.23 -18.12
CA TYR A 339 3.09 16.93 -18.09
C TYR A 339 2.90 18.42 -18.35
N ASP A 340 3.63 19.25 -17.62
CA ASP A 340 3.71 20.69 -17.82
C ASP A 340 5.09 21.05 -18.42
N PRO A 341 5.15 21.45 -19.68
CA PRO A 341 6.42 21.72 -20.35
C PRO A 341 7.14 23.00 -19.86
N GLU A 342 6.43 23.91 -19.17
CA GLU A 342 7.03 25.15 -18.67
C GLU A 342 7.80 24.91 -17.38
N THR A 343 7.27 24.05 -16.51
CA THR A 343 7.88 23.73 -15.22
C THR A 343 8.65 22.42 -15.21
N GLY A 344 8.37 21.52 -16.18
CA GLY A 344 8.86 20.15 -16.16
C GLY A 344 8.18 19.27 -15.11
N GLY A 345 7.10 19.77 -14.51
CA GLY A 345 6.33 19.10 -13.49
C GLY A 345 5.17 18.26 -14.06
N TYR A 346 4.39 17.68 -13.15
CA TYR A 346 3.22 16.86 -13.50
C TYR A 346 2.02 17.23 -12.64
N VAL A 347 0.86 17.27 -13.28
CA VAL A 347 -0.43 17.23 -12.59
C VAL A 347 -0.90 15.79 -12.58
N THR A 348 -0.98 15.21 -11.40
CA THR A 348 -1.32 13.80 -11.18
C THR A 348 -2.75 13.68 -10.68
N THR A 349 -3.57 12.85 -11.32
CA THR A 349 -4.95 12.56 -10.91
C THR A 349 -5.17 11.06 -10.86
N PRO A 350 -5.60 10.49 -9.72
CA PRO A 350 -5.88 9.06 -9.61
C PRO A 350 -7.14 8.71 -10.42
N GLU A 351 -7.07 7.68 -11.25
CA GLU A 351 -8.18 7.17 -12.06
C GLU A 351 -8.27 5.64 -12.01
N ASN A 352 -9.48 5.10 -12.21
CA ASN A 352 -9.63 3.66 -12.31
C ASN A 352 -9.30 3.14 -13.71
N ILE A 353 -8.48 2.11 -13.78
CA ILE A 353 -8.10 1.44 -15.02
C ILE A 353 -8.21 -0.07 -14.89
N ASN A 354 -8.55 -0.76 -15.99
CA ASN A 354 -8.60 -2.21 -16.05
C ASN A 354 -7.49 -2.75 -16.96
N GLY A 355 -7.20 -4.05 -16.82
CA GLY A 355 -6.18 -4.72 -17.62
C GLY A 355 -4.95 -5.14 -16.83
N ASN A 356 -4.85 -4.75 -15.56
CA ASN A 356 -3.73 -5.12 -14.69
C ASN A 356 -3.85 -6.54 -14.18
N TRP A 357 -2.88 -7.40 -14.52
CA TRP A 357 -2.81 -8.76 -14.02
C TRP A 357 -1.37 -9.26 -13.96
N ASN A 358 -1.12 -10.21 -13.08
CA ASN A 358 0.17 -10.89 -13.01
C ASN A 358 0.01 -12.41 -12.90
N LEU A 359 1.01 -13.11 -13.43
CA LEU A 359 1.16 -14.53 -13.43
C LEU A 359 2.52 -14.89 -12.84
N THR A 360 2.53 -15.72 -11.81
CA THR A 360 3.76 -16.25 -11.22
C THR A 360 3.73 -17.76 -11.24
N GLY A 361 4.74 -18.37 -11.82
CA GLY A 361 4.96 -19.81 -11.80
C GLY A 361 6.30 -20.14 -11.13
N MET A 362 6.32 -21.18 -10.32
CA MET A 362 7.54 -21.72 -9.72
C MET A 362 7.51 -23.25 -9.78
N VAL A 363 8.62 -23.85 -10.14
CA VAL A 363 8.82 -25.29 -10.06
C VAL A 363 10.18 -25.55 -9.45
N GLY A 364 10.20 -26.34 -8.39
CA GLY A 364 11.42 -26.85 -7.79
C GLY A 364 11.43 -28.36 -7.80
N THR A 365 12.55 -28.97 -8.14
CA THR A 365 12.72 -30.42 -8.07
C THR A 365 13.95 -30.79 -7.28
N ASN A 366 13.84 -31.89 -6.56
CA ASN A 366 14.94 -32.56 -5.89
C ASN A 366 14.95 -34.00 -6.39
N ILE A 367 16.02 -34.41 -7.08
CA ILE A 367 16.13 -35.71 -7.73
C ILE A 367 17.42 -36.39 -7.29
N ALA A 368 17.33 -37.36 -6.40
CA ALA A 368 18.45 -38.23 -6.10
C ALA A 368 18.72 -39.19 -7.26
N LEU A 369 20.00 -39.30 -7.66
CA LEU A 369 20.44 -40.24 -8.68
C LEU A 369 20.36 -41.68 -8.14
N ARG A 370 20.49 -42.68 -9.05
CA ARG A 370 20.33 -44.10 -8.73
C ARG A 370 21.13 -44.59 -7.52
N ASN A 371 22.33 -44.07 -7.31
CA ASN A 371 23.19 -44.43 -6.19
C ASN A 371 22.92 -43.61 -4.91
N LYS A 372 21.98 -42.63 -4.94
CA LYS A 372 21.64 -41.69 -3.84
C LYS A 372 22.84 -40.89 -3.28
N LYS A 373 24.01 -40.97 -3.91
CA LYS A 373 25.18 -40.18 -3.52
C LYS A 373 25.16 -38.77 -4.09
N TYR A 374 24.43 -38.58 -5.19
CA TYR A 374 24.31 -37.30 -5.86
C TYR A 374 22.84 -36.92 -5.96
N THR A 375 22.56 -35.66 -5.75
CA THR A 375 21.21 -35.07 -5.84
C THR A 375 21.25 -33.87 -6.78
N ILE A 376 20.34 -33.84 -7.72
CA ILE A 376 20.13 -32.69 -8.60
C ILE A 376 18.96 -31.88 -8.05
N ASN A 377 19.21 -30.63 -7.72
CA ASN A 377 18.22 -29.67 -7.30
C ASN A 377 18.02 -28.66 -8.42
N THR A 378 16.79 -28.47 -8.87
CA THR A 378 16.44 -27.43 -9.83
C THR A 378 15.39 -26.51 -9.23
N PHE A 379 15.49 -25.23 -9.55
CA PHE A 379 14.50 -24.26 -9.21
C PHE A 379 14.31 -23.29 -10.39
N THR A 380 13.09 -23.19 -10.87
CA THR A 380 12.71 -22.28 -11.95
C THR A 380 11.57 -21.40 -11.47
N ARG A 381 11.69 -20.09 -11.70
CA ARG A 381 10.63 -19.12 -11.47
C ARG A 381 10.40 -18.32 -12.73
N ALA A 382 9.13 -18.20 -13.12
CA ALA A 382 8.68 -17.34 -14.19
C ALA A 382 7.69 -16.33 -13.63
N ASN A 383 7.83 -15.07 -14.03
CA ASN A 383 6.94 -13.98 -13.67
C ASN A 383 6.55 -13.26 -14.96
N TYR A 384 5.26 -13.11 -15.18
CA TYR A 384 4.74 -12.30 -16.27
C TYR A 384 3.73 -11.31 -15.71
N GLN A 385 3.88 -10.04 -16.10
CA GLN A 385 3.04 -8.96 -15.59
C GLN A 385 2.56 -8.11 -16.76
N ASN A 386 1.25 -7.87 -16.80
CA ASN A 386 0.64 -6.87 -17.64
C ASN A 386 0.24 -5.68 -16.78
N MET A 387 0.91 -4.56 -16.97
CA MET A 387 0.60 -3.30 -16.32
C MET A 387 0.04 -2.32 -17.34
N VAL A 388 -1.10 -1.76 -17.03
CA VAL A 388 -1.74 -0.71 -17.82
C VAL A 388 -1.72 0.55 -16.98
N SER A 389 -1.27 1.65 -17.56
CA SER A 389 -1.23 2.97 -16.94
C SER A 389 -1.72 4.02 -17.94
N TYR A 390 -2.03 5.22 -17.47
CA TYR A 390 -2.33 6.34 -18.33
C TYR A 390 -1.04 7.03 -18.75
N ILE A 391 -0.94 7.34 -20.05
CA ILE A 391 0.12 8.17 -20.62
C ILE A 391 -0.54 9.46 -21.07
N SER A 392 0.09 10.61 -20.82
CA SER A 392 -0.38 11.90 -21.33
C SER A 392 -0.21 11.95 -22.84
N GLU A 393 -1.26 12.41 -23.57
CA GLU A 393 -1.20 12.60 -25.02
C GLU A 393 -0.19 13.69 -25.45
N LYS A 394 0.35 14.47 -24.50
CA LYS A 394 1.36 15.50 -24.79
C LYS A 394 2.79 14.96 -24.80
N ASP A 395 2.98 13.68 -24.49
CA ASP A 395 4.29 13.01 -24.47
C ASP A 395 4.60 12.22 -25.75
N LEU A 396 3.84 12.44 -26.84
CA LEU A 396 4.01 11.82 -28.15
C LEU A 396 4.36 12.85 -29.22
#